data_f5e845e8ed42d23fe4f9810881fdc93e
#
_entry.id   f5e845e8ed42d23fe4f9810881fdc93e
#
_cell.length_a   1.000
_cell.length_b   1.000
_cell.length_c   1.000
_cell.angle_alpha   90.00
_cell.angle_beta   90.00
_cell.angle_gamma   90.00
#
_symmetry.space_group_name_H-M   'P 1'
#
loop_
_entity.id
_entity.type
_entity.pdbx_description
1 polymer ?
#
loop_
_entity_poly.entity_id
_entity_poly.type
_entity_poly.pdbx_seq_one_letter_code
_entity_poly.pdbx_strand_id
1 'polypeptide(L)'
;MRLSRLLAAGGLVALLSACATQPRVLPAGAMPQADQFELTGRVAVKLDGQGHSARMRWLHQADSDAIWLYSPVGSTIATLYADPEMATLVTSRKETYQSDNVQALTRDVLGWDLPLPGLKHWVLGRVDPEMPVDEIQQDEQMRITRLAQGGWDIDFVGYQDNGPLPASMVLRYADLRMRLVIDRWDRGSLTQ
;
A
#
# COMPACT_ATOMS: atom_id res chain seq x y z
N MET A 1 -55.79 60.93 -21.59
CA MET A 1 -54.64 61.47 -22.35
C MET A 1 -53.32 60.96 -21.74
N ARG A 2 -52.46 60.32 -22.57
CA ARG A 2 -51.03 59.98 -22.33
C ARG A 2 -50.79 58.91 -21.28
N LEU A 3 -50.69 57.65 -21.65
CA LEU A 3 -49.56 56.81 -22.13
C LEU A 3 -48.21 57.16 -21.47
N SER A 4 -47.74 56.22 -20.66
CA SER A 4 -46.30 56.01 -20.41
C SER A 4 -46.02 54.53 -20.26
N ARG A 5 -45.29 53.99 -21.23
CA ARG A 5 -44.76 52.64 -21.30
C ARG A 5 -43.55 52.54 -20.33
N LEU A 6 -43.53 51.58 -19.45
CA LEU A 6 -42.32 51.17 -18.74
C LEU A 6 -41.96 49.76 -19.20
N LEU A 7 -40.83 49.70 -19.87
CA LEU A 7 -40.13 48.48 -20.26
C LEU A 7 -39.54 47.79 -19.05
N ALA A 8 -40.00 46.58 -18.74
CA ALA A 8 -39.35 45.72 -17.76
C ALA A 8 -38.25 44.91 -18.46
N ALA A 9 -37.00 45.24 -18.19
CA ALA A 9 -35.83 44.46 -18.61
C ALA A 9 -35.67 43.28 -17.63
N GLY A 10 -36.04 42.09 -18.09
CA GLY A 10 -35.82 40.87 -17.34
C GLY A 10 -34.35 40.42 -17.45
N GLY A 11 -33.61 40.58 -16.36
CA GLY A 11 -32.25 40.04 -16.23
C GLY A 11 -32.28 38.56 -15.92
N LEU A 12 -31.90 37.72 -16.88
CA LEU A 12 -31.70 36.29 -16.74
C LEU A 12 -30.39 36.07 -15.99
N VAL A 13 -30.45 35.84 -14.69
CA VAL A 13 -29.28 35.41 -13.88
C VAL A 13 -29.09 33.91 -14.08
N ALA A 14 -28.12 33.53 -14.91
CA ALA A 14 -27.67 32.17 -15.05
C ALA A 14 -26.88 31.76 -13.80
N LEU A 15 -27.48 30.94 -12.95
CA LEU A 15 -26.81 30.27 -11.81
C LEU A 15 -25.88 29.19 -12.37
N LEU A 16 -24.59 29.51 -12.53
CA LEU A 16 -23.55 28.50 -12.73
C LEU A 16 -23.34 27.77 -11.40
N SER A 17 -24.01 26.63 -11.26
CA SER A 17 -23.72 25.64 -10.22
C SER A 17 -22.37 25.00 -10.53
N ALA A 18 -21.28 25.60 -10.08
CA ALA A 18 -19.98 24.97 -10.05
C ALA A 18 -20.04 23.83 -9.03
N CYS A 19 -20.15 22.60 -9.50
CA CYS A 19 -19.89 21.41 -8.69
C CYS A 19 -18.40 21.43 -8.32
N ALA A 20 -18.06 22.11 -7.24
CA ALA A 20 -16.76 21.97 -6.60
C ALA A 20 -16.75 20.59 -5.94
N THR A 21 -16.16 19.61 -6.62
CA THR A 21 -15.81 18.32 -6.00
C THR A 21 -14.76 18.61 -4.93
N GLN A 22 -15.21 18.73 -3.69
CA GLN A 22 -14.29 18.90 -2.57
C GLN A 22 -13.49 17.60 -2.42
N PRO A 23 -12.16 17.64 -2.37
CA PRO A 23 -11.37 16.46 -2.04
C PRO A 23 -11.82 15.99 -0.65
N ARG A 24 -12.23 14.72 -0.58
CA ARG A 24 -12.65 14.09 0.68
C ARG A 24 -11.42 13.87 1.53
N VAL A 25 -11.08 14.88 2.33
CA VAL A 25 -10.04 14.75 3.36
C VAL A 25 -10.57 13.80 4.41
N LEU A 26 -10.01 12.59 4.50
CA LEU A 26 -10.32 11.67 5.59
C LEU A 26 -9.90 12.34 6.90
N PRO A 27 -10.71 12.24 7.97
CA PRO A 27 -10.35 12.83 9.26
C PRO A 27 -9.02 12.26 9.75
N ALA A 28 -8.20 13.13 10.36
CA ALA A 28 -6.95 12.71 10.98
C ALA A 28 -7.25 11.62 12.01
N GLY A 29 -6.71 10.39 11.79
CA GLY A 29 -6.99 9.22 12.60
C GLY A 29 -7.82 8.12 11.93
N ALA A 30 -8.37 8.34 10.71
CA ALA A 30 -9.03 7.27 9.99
C ALA A 30 -8.02 6.15 9.65
N MET A 31 -8.37 4.92 10.01
CA MET A 31 -7.60 3.73 9.62
C MET A 31 -7.64 3.57 8.10
N PRO A 32 -6.53 3.14 7.45
CA PRO A 32 -6.60 2.68 6.06
C PRO A 32 -7.64 1.58 5.96
N GLN A 33 -8.44 1.61 4.90
CA GLN A 33 -9.35 0.52 4.62
C GLN A 33 -8.52 -0.68 4.15
N ALA A 34 -8.98 -1.90 4.42
CA ALA A 34 -8.23 -3.10 4.06
C ALA A 34 -8.05 -3.25 2.53
N ASP A 35 -8.95 -2.61 1.79
CA ASP A 35 -9.02 -2.59 0.33
C ASP A 35 -8.33 -1.38 -0.33
N GLN A 36 -7.80 -0.44 0.46
CA GLN A 36 -7.11 0.75 -0.09
C GLN A 36 -6.11 1.32 0.91
N PHE A 37 -4.85 1.43 0.50
CA PHE A 37 -3.83 2.18 1.24
C PHE A 37 -2.69 2.63 0.32
N GLU A 38 -1.99 3.63 0.76
CA GLU A 38 -0.67 3.99 0.23
C GLU A 38 0.31 4.13 1.40
N LEU A 39 1.47 3.53 1.25
CA LEU A 39 2.56 3.66 2.20
C LEU A 39 3.89 3.93 1.51
N THR A 40 4.77 4.61 2.23
CA THR A 40 6.19 4.73 1.88
C THR A 40 7.04 4.18 3.02
N GLY A 41 8.15 3.55 2.67
CA GLY A 41 8.98 2.89 3.64
C GLY A 41 10.30 2.38 3.08
N ARG A 42 10.89 1.47 3.83
CA ARG A 42 12.16 0.82 3.50
C ARG A 42 12.03 -0.67 3.69
N VAL A 43 12.53 -1.40 2.73
CA VAL A 43 12.62 -2.86 2.80
C VAL A 43 14.09 -3.27 2.78
N ALA A 44 14.44 -4.21 3.64
CA ALA A 44 15.73 -4.89 3.62
C ALA A 44 15.48 -6.40 3.57
N VAL A 45 16.09 -7.07 2.61
CA VAL A 45 15.97 -8.51 2.38
C VAL A 45 17.34 -9.13 2.56
N LYS A 46 17.41 -10.22 3.31
CA LYS A 46 18.60 -11.05 3.45
C LYS A 46 18.24 -12.48 3.06
N LEU A 47 18.97 -13.03 2.09
CA LEU A 47 18.84 -14.40 1.61
C LEU A 47 20.26 -14.95 1.35
N ASP A 48 20.57 -16.16 1.80
CA ASP A 48 21.88 -16.83 1.59
C ASP A 48 23.09 -15.96 1.96
N GLY A 49 22.95 -15.18 3.03
CA GLY A 49 24.01 -14.28 3.51
C GLY A 49 24.13 -12.97 2.73
N GLN A 50 23.46 -12.81 1.58
CA GLN A 50 23.43 -11.58 0.81
C GLN A 50 22.31 -10.67 1.28
N GLY A 51 22.57 -9.36 1.38
CA GLY A 51 21.62 -8.36 1.84
C GLY A 51 21.38 -7.29 0.79
N HIS A 52 20.09 -7.00 0.55
CA HIS A 52 19.65 -5.92 -0.32
C HIS A 52 18.74 -4.99 0.43
N SER A 53 18.79 -3.70 0.13
CA SER A 53 17.86 -2.71 0.72
C SER A 53 17.37 -1.73 -0.35
N ALA A 54 16.13 -1.32 -0.19
CA ALA A 54 15.48 -0.37 -1.08
C ALA A 54 14.54 0.55 -0.30
N ARG A 55 14.30 1.74 -0.81
CA ARG A 55 13.11 2.52 -0.46
C ARG A 55 11.94 1.95 -1.24
N MET A 56 10.75 1.99 -0.63
CA MET A 56 9.54 1.43 -1.21
C MET A 56 8.41 2.45 -1.16
N ARG A 57 7.65 2.53 -2.23
CA ARG A 57 6.30 3.09 -2.25
C ARG A 57 5.36 1.98 -2.67
N TRP A 58 4.27 1.81 -1.97
CA TRP A 58 3.27 0.80 -2.26
C TRP A 58 1.88 1.43 -2.23
N LEU A 59 1.19 1.34 -3.35
CA LEU A 59 -0.21 1.71 -3.52
C LEU A 59 -1.00 0.41 -3.69
N HIS A 60 -1.99 0.20 -2.81
CA HIS A 60 -2.96 -0.88 -2.88
C HIS A 60 -4.35 -0.28 -3.08
N GLN A 61 -5.08 -0.75 -4.08
CA GLN A 61 -6.43 -0.30 -4.40
C GLN A 61 -7.28 -1.50 -4.80
N ALA A 62 -8.31 -1.82 -4.01
CA ALA A 62 -9.17 -2.98 -4.20
C ALA A 62 -8.33 -4.26 -4.38
N ASP A 63 -8.26 -4.80 -5.59
CA ASP A 63 -7.55 -6.02 -5.90
C ASP A 63 -6.22 -5.79 -6.63
N SER A 64 -5.76 -4.54 -6.75
CA SER A 64 -4.55 -4.22 -7.48
C SER A 64 -3.48 -3.59 -6.59
N ASP A 65 -2.23 -3.88 -6.91
CA ASP A 65 -1.05 -3.42 -6.23
C ASP A 65 -0.07 -2.76 -7.21
N ALA A 66 0.51 -1.63 -6.80
CA ALA A 66 1.63 -1.02 -7.48
C ALA A 66 2.74 -0.75 -6.46
N ILE A 67 3.90 -1.38 -6.65
CA ILE A 67 5.05 -1.28 -5.75
C ILE A 67 6.24 -0.76 -6.53
N TRP A 68 6.79 0.37 -6.10
CA TRP A 68 8.01 0.95 -6.64
C TRP A 68 9.15 0.73 -5.66
N LEU A 69 10.24 0.17 -6.13
CA LEU A 69 11.48 0.00 -5.39
C LEU A 69 12.54 0.98 -5.92
N TYR A 70 13.14 1.72 -5.01
CA TYR A 70 14.18 2.70 -5.31
C TYR A 70 15.46 2.39 -4.55
N SER A 71 16.59 2.64 -5.18
CA SER A 71 17.88 2.60 -4.52
C SER A 71 17.98 3.69 -3.43
N PRO A 72 18.93 3.59 -2.50
CA PRO A 72 19.16 4.65 -1.50
C PRO A 72 19.38 6.04 -2.11
N VAL A 73 19.93 6.11 -3.33
CA VAL A 73 20.18 7.35 -4.07
C VAL A 73 18.99 7.80 -4.93
N GLY A 74 17.85 7.06 -4.88
CA GLY A 74 16.60 7.46 -5.53
C GLY A 74 16.36 6.92 -6.94
N SER A 75 17.29 6.14 -7.50
CA SER A 75 17.09 5.50 -8.81
C SER A 75 16.08 4.35 -8.69
N THR A 76 15.18 4.20 -9.66
CA THR A 76 14.27 3.05 -9.70
C THR A 76 15.03 1.75 -9.91
N ILE A 77 14.81 0.78 -9.04
CA ILE A 77 15.35 -0.58 -9.14
C ILE A 77 14.38 -1.46 -9.91
N ALA A 78 13.10 -1.45 -9.49
CA ALA A 78 12.04 -2.21 -10.11
C ALA A 78 10.68 -1.56 -9.80
N THR A 79 9.70 -1.85 -10.66
CA THR A 79 8.29 -1.55 -10.41
C THR A 79 7.50 -2.83 -10.62
N LEU A 80 6.69 -3.19 -9.65
CA LEU A 80 5.75 -4.31 -9.70
C LEU A 80 4.33 -3.78 -9.78
N TYR A 81 3.58 -4.28 -10.75
CA TYR A 81 2.12 -4.14 -10.82
C TYR A 81 1.53 -5.54 -10.70
N ALA A 82 0.51 -5.70 -9.87
CA ALA A 82 -0.17 -6.97 -9.70
C ALA A 82 -1.67 -6.74 -9.55
N ASP A 83 -2.44 -7.57 -10.19
CA ASP A 83 -3.89 -7.71 -10.05
C ASP A 83 -4.22 -9.23 -9.94
N PRO A 84 -5.49 -9.64 -9.80
CA PRO A 84 -5.84 -11.05 -9.66
C PRO A 84 -5.46 -11.94 -10.85
N GLU A 85 -5.26 -11.36 -12.03
CA GLU A 85 -5.00 -12.12 -13.26
C GLU A 85 -3.50 -12.15 -13.61
N MET A 86 -2.77 -11.07 -13.31
CA MET A 86 -1.42 -10.89 -13.82
C MET A 86 -0.55 -10.05 -12.89
N ALA A 87 0.69 -10.47 -12.72
CA ALA A 87 1.77 -9.66 -12.16
C ALA A 87 2.74 -9.25 -13.27
N THR A 88 3.13 -7.98 -13.29
CA THR A 88 4.10 -7.41 -14.23
C THR A 88 5.21 -6.71 -13.45
N LEU A 89 6.45 -7.11 -13.66
CA LEU A 89 7.62 -6.51 -13.06
C LEU A 89 8.51 -5.87 -14.14
N VAL A 90 8.81 -4.59 -13.94
CA VAL A 90 9.68 -3.81 -14.82
C VAL A 90 10.96 -3.46 -14.09
N THR A 91 12.12 -3.85 -14.61
CA THR A 91 13.43 -3.59 -14.01
C THR A 91 13.97 -2.20 -14.37
N SER A 92 15.05 -1.78 -13.71
CA SER A 92 15.79 -0.55 -14.05
C SER A 92 16.32 -0.52 -15.49
N ARG A 93 16.53 -1.68 -16.11
CA ARG A 93 16.92 -1.83 -17.51
C ARG A 93 15.74 -1.80 -18.49
N LYS A 94 14.52 -1.53 -17.99
CA LYS A 94 13.25 -1.54 -18.74
C LYS A 94 12.89 -2.92 -19.32
N GLU A 95 13.47 -3.97 -18.76
CA GLU A 95 13.05 -5.34 -19.05
C GLU A 95 11.73 -5.61 -18.34
N THR A 96 10.77 -6.19 -19.06
CA THR A 96 9.43 -6.48 -18.53
C THR A 96 9.25 -7.99 -18.41
N TYR A 97 8.83 -8.43 -17.24
CA TYR A 97 8.52 -9.82 -16.91
C TYR A 97 7.09 -9.93 -16.45
N GLN A 98 6.40 -11.00 -16.81
CA GLN A 98 4.99 -11.24 -16.47
C GLN A 98 4.77 -12.67 -15.99
N SER A 99 3.84 -12.84 -15.05
CA SER A 99 3.40 -14.14 -14.55
C SER A 99 2.02 -13.96 -13.89
N ASP A 100 1.23 -15.02 -13.87
CA ASP A 100 0.01 -15.12 -13.06
C ASP A 100 0.30 -15.34 -11.56
N ASN A 101 1.56 -15.58 -11.21
CA ASN A 101 2.03 -15.78 -9.83
C ASN A 101 3.10 -14.76 -9.45
N VAL A 102 2.72 -13.80 -8.58
CA VAL A 102 3.59 -12.73 -8.12
C VAL A 102 4.81 -13.24 -7.34
N GLN A 103 4.69 -14.31 -6.60
CA GLN A 103 5.79 -14.89 -5.81
C GLN A 103 6.82 -15.54 -6.72
N ALA A 104 6.37 -16.33 -7.70
CA ALA A 104 7.26 -16.91 -8.72
C ALA A 104 7.97 -15.82 -9.52
N LEU A 105 7.23 -14.80 -9.97
CA LEU A 105 7.78 -13.66 -10.70
C LEU A 105 8.89 -12.94 -9.93
N THR A 106 8.64 -12.64 -8.65
CA THR A 106 9.62 -11.92 -7.83
C THR A 106 10.83 -12.79 -7.47
N ARG A 107 10.63 -14.09 -7.27
CA ARG A 107 11.73 -15.04 -7.09
C ARG A 107 12.65 -15.08 -8.31
N ASP A 108 12.08 -15.19 -9.50
CA ASP A 108 12.84 -15.31 -10.75
C ASP A 108 13.61 -14.03 -11.10
N VAL A 109 13.04 -12.84 -10.79
CA VAL A 109 13.61 -11.55 -11.21
C VAL A 109 14.39 -10.88 -10.09
N LEU A 110 13.92 -10.95 -8.84
CA LEU A 110 14.52 -10.29 -7.69
C LEU A 110 15.35 -11.26 -6.81
N GLY A 111 15.20 -12.57 -7.02
CA GLY A 111 15.89 -13.61 -6.27
C GLY A 111 15.22 -13.99 -4.93
N TRP A 112 14.02 -13.47 -4.63
CA TRP A 112 13.29 -13.79 -3.40
C TRP A 112 11.78 -13.65 -3.59
N ASP A 113 11.02 -14.38 -2.76
CA ASP A 113 9.56 -14.42 -2.81
C ASP A 113 8.95 -13.20 -2.11
N LEU A 114 8.13 -12.42 -2.82
CA LEU A 114 7.30 -11.40 -2.19
C LEU A 114 5.95 -12.03 -1.78
N PRO A 115 5.65 -12.17 -0.48
CA PRO A 115 4.39 -12.75 -0.02
C PRO A 115 3.24 -11.73 -0.11
N LEU A 116 3.01 -11.16 -1.28
CA LEU A 116 2.09 -10.04 -1.49
C LEU A 116 0.68 -10.31 -0.96
N PRO A 117 0.07 -11.51 -1.17
CA PRO A 117 -1.26 -11.81 -0.63
C PRO A 117 -1.37 -11.62 0.89
N GLY A 118 -0.44 -12.18 1.66
CA GLY A 118 -0.42 -12.01 3.12
C GLY A 118 0.05 -10.63 3.55
N LEU A 119 1.05 -10.09 2.84
CA LEU A 119 1.70 -8.83 3.22
C LEU A 119 0.71 -7.64 3.24
N LYS A 120 -0.27 -7.58 2.33
CA LYS A 120 -1.32 -6.55 2.30
C LYS A 120 -2.16 -6.50 3.59
N HIS A 121 -2.31 -7.63 4.27
CA HIS A 121 -2.98 -7.72 5.58
C HIS A 121 -2.02 -7.42 6.73
N TRP A 122 -0.82 -8.00 6.68
CA TRP A 122 0.16 -7.86 7.76
C TRP A 122 0.65 -6.42 7.95
N VAL A 123 0.82 -5.65 6.87
CA VAL A 123 1.18 -4.22 7.00
C VAL A 123 0.11 -3.40 7.72
N LEU A 124 -1.15 -3.87 7.73
CA LEU A 124 -2.25 -3.27 8.47
C LEU A 124 -2.38 -3.80 9.91
N GLY A 125 -1.46 -4.68 10.36
CA GLY A 125 -1.55 -5.34 11.67
C GLY A 125 -2.69 -6.36 11.76
N ARG A 126 -3.01 -7.04 10.65
CA ARG A 126 -4.11 -8.00 10.54
C ARG A 126 -3.61 -9.35 10.04
N VAL A 127 -4.34 -10.40 10.36
CA VAL A 127 -4.17 -11.73 9.76
C VAL A 127 -4.74 -11.73 8.35
N ASP A 128 -4.17 -12.53 7.47
CA ASP A 128 -4.77 -12.85 6.18
C ASP A 128 -5.92 -13.84 6.42
N PRO A 129 -7.18 -13.54 6.06
CA PRO A 129 -8.31 -14.40 6.32
C PRO A 129 -8.30 -15.70 5.48
N GLU A 130 -7.52 -15.75 4.40
CA GLU A 130 -7.46 -16.90 3.51
C GLU A 130 -6.39 -17.92 3.93
N MET A 131 -5.52 -17.56 4.88
CA MET A 131 -4.46 -18.44 5.38
C MET A 131 -4.76 -18.90 6.82
N PRO A 132 -4.47 -20.14 7.17
CA PRO A 132 -4.56 -20.59 8.56
C PRO A 132 -3.56 -19.83 9.43
N VAL A 133 -3.96 -19.50 10.66
CA VAL A 133 -3.10 -18.92 11.69
C VAL A 133 -2.56 -20.07 12.54
N ASP A 134 -1.23 -20.21 12.58
CA ASP A 134 -0.55 -21.23 13.39
C ASP A 134 -0.29 -20.72 14.80
N GLU A 135 0.12 -19.44 14.94
CA GLU A 135 0.38 -18.78 16.23
C GLU A 135 0.07 -17.30 16.11
N ILE A 136 -0.51 -16.71 17.17
CA ILE A 136 -0.71 -15.27 17.30
C ILE A 136 -0.44 -14.85 18.74
N GLN A 137 0.35 -13.78 18.91
CA GLN A 137 0.56 -13.12 20.20
C GLN A 137 0.16 -11.66 20.08
N GLN A 138 -0.43 -11.11 21.13
CA GLN A 138 -0.93 -9.75 21.16
C GLN A 138 -0.43 -9.04 22.45
N ASP A 139 -0.34 -7.72 22.39
CA ASP A 139 -0.08 -6.88 23.55
C ASP A 139 -1.39 -6.53 24.30
N GLU A 140 -1.25 -5.74 25.37
CA GLU A 140 -2.39 -5.29 26.18
C GLU A 140 -3.41 -4.44 25.41
N GLN A 141 -3.00 -3.86 24.28
CA GLN A 141 -3.87 -3.10 23.35
C GLN A 141 -4.46 -3.95 22.23
N MET A 142 -4.33 -5.29 22.33
CA MET A 142 -4.80 -6.25 21.33
C MET A 142 -4.13 -6.10 19.95
N ARG A 143 -2.94 -5.49 19.87
CA ARG A 143 -2.14 -5.40 18.65
C ARG A 143 -1.27 -6.65 18.52
N ILE A 144 -1.13 -7.16 17.32
CA ILE A 144 -0.33 -8.37 17.05
C ILE A 144 1.15 -8.06 17.26
N THR A 145 1.81 -8.74 18.19
CA THR A 145 3.26 -8.64 18.42
C THR A 145 4.03 -9.73 17.67
N ARG A 146 3.40 -10.90 17.51
CA ARG A 146 3.93 -12.02 16.73
C ARG A 146 2.80 -12.75 16.02
N LEU A 147 3.08 -13.20 14.79
CA LEU A 147 2.16 -13.98 13.98
C LEU A 147 2.94 -15.05 13.22
N ALA A 148 2.51 -16.31 13.34
CA ALA A 148 2.92 -17.38 12.43
C ALA A 148 1.73 -17.72 11.52
N GLN A 149 1.90 -17.52 10.21
CA GLN A 149 0.83 -17.70 9.23
C GLN A 149 1.39 -18.05 7.85
N GLY A 150 0.85 -19.10 7.23
CA GLY A 150 1.24 -19.50 5.89
C GLY A 150 2.73 -19.87 5.77
N GLY A 151 3.34 -20.38 6.84
CA GLY A 151 4.77 -20.70 6.93
C GLY A 151 5.67 -19.47 7.19
N TRP A 152 5.10 -18.27 7.31
CA TRP A 152 5.82 -17.05 7.68
C TRP A 152 5.80 -16.83 9.19
N ASP A 153 6.97 -16.53 9.76
CA ASP A 153 7.11 -15.96 11.11
C ASP A 153 7.26 -14.44 11.01
N ILE A 154 6.34 -13.71 11.64
CA ILE A 154 6.26 -12.25 11.55
C ILE A 154 6.33 -11.65 12.95
N ASP A 155 7.37 -10.85 13.22
CA ASP A 155 7.47 -10.04 14.42
C ASP A 155 7.07 -8.60 14.08
N PHE A 156 6.09 -8.06 14.77
CA PHE A 156 5.70 -6.65 14.73
C PHE A 156 6.54 -5.89 15.76
N VAL A 157 7.60 -5.24 15.31
CA VAL A 157 8.64 -4.65 16.17
C VAL A 157 8.20 -3.31 16.78
N GLY A 158 7.24 -2.62 16.12
CA GLY A 158 6.71 -1.37 16.63
C GLY A 158 5.49 -0.91 15.88
N TYR A 159 4.74 -0.01 16.49
CA TYR A 159 3.51 0.57 15.98
C TYR A 159 3.63 2.09 15.85
N GLN A 160 2.90 2.68 14.91
CA GLN A 160 2.92 4.13 14.64
C GLN A 160 2.17 4.88 15.75
N ASP A 161 2.80 5.88 16.35
CA ASP A 161 2.21 6.80 17.34
C ASP A 161 1.31 6.10 18.39
N ASN A 162 1.71 4.89 18.84
CA ASN A 162 0.91 4.00 19.68
C ASN A 162 -0.48 3.61 19.08
N GLY A 163 -0.68 3.87 17.81
CA GLY A 163 -1.87 3.46 17.07
C GLY A 163 -1.85 1.97 16.68
N PRO A 164 -2.84 1.52 15.92
CA PRO A 164 -2.99 0.12 15.52
C PRO A 164 -2.17 -0.25 14.28
N LEU A 165 -1.57 0.71 13.57
CA LEU A 165 -0.80 0.43 12.36
C LEU A 165 0.66 0.11 12.69
N PRO A 166 1.23 -0.98 12.15
CA PRO A 166 2.63 -1.30 12.30
C PRO A 166 3.55 -0.18 11.79
N ALA A 167 4.63 0.09 12.52
CA ALA A 167 5.72 0.96 12.10
C ALA A 167 6.87 0.14 11.53
N SER A 168 7.11 -1.06 12.07
CA SER A 168 8.09 -1.97 11.51
C SER A 168 7.79 -3.42 11.84
N MET A 169 8.18 -4.30 10.91
CA MET A 169 8.03 -5.74 11.06
C MET A 169 9.25 -6.48 10.50
N VAL A 170 9.47 -7.67 11.02
CA VAL A 170 10.45 -8.62 10.51
C VAL A 170 9.72 -9.90 10.14
N LEU A 171 9.84 -10.29 8.88
CA LEU A 171 9.25 -11.50 8.33
C LEU A 171 10.37 -12.52 8.06
N ARG A 172 10.11 -13.79 8.35
CA ARG A 172 11.03 -14.90 8.09
C ARG A 172 10.28 -16.04 7.42
N TYR A 173 10.93 -16.61 6.43
CA TYR A 173 10.45 -17.80 5.74
C TYR A 173 11.68 -18.60 5.28
N ALA A 174 11.89 -19.81 5.81
CA ALA A 174 13.11 -20.56 5.57
C ALA A 174 14.37 -19.67 5.82
N ASP A 175 15.26 -19.55 4.83
CA ASP A 175 16.49 -18.75 4.93
C ASP A 175 16.27 -17.25 4.56
N LEU A 176 15.08 -16.89 4.13
CA LEU A 176 14.71 -15.51 3.80
C LEU A 176 14.37 -14.74 5.06
N ARG A 177 14.99 -13.59 5.23
CA ARG A 177 14.62 -12.60 6.24
C ARG A 177 14.34 -11.25 5.57
N MET A 178 13.14 -10.75 5.75
CA MET A 178 12.72 -9.43 5.28
C MET A 178 12.47 -8.52 6.50
N ARG A 179 12.97 -7.31 6.46
CA ARG A 179 12.59 -6.23 7.39
C ARG A 179 11.90 -5.13 6.61
N LEU A 180 10.70 -4.79 7.03
CA LEU A 180 9.94 -3.67 6.51
C LEU A 180 9.85 -2.59 7.60
N VAL A 181 10.17 -1.34 7.23
CA VAL A 181 9.94 -0.15 8.04
C VAL A 181 9.01 0.76 7.27
N ILE A 182 7.88 1.11 7.86
CA ILE A 182 6.89 2.00 7.25
C ILE A 182 7.16 3.40 7.80
N ASP A 183 7.66 4.28 6.94
CA ASP A 183 8.02 5.64 7.32
C ASP A 183 6.77 6.54 7.33
N ARG A 184 5.81 6.29 6.42
CA ARG A 184 4.59 7.10 6.29
C ARG A 184 3.45 6.32 5.65
N TRP A 185 2.24 6.58 6.15
CA TRP A 185 0.98 6.24 5.52
C TRP A 185 0.42 7.49 4.85
N ASP A 186 0.19 7.45 3.54
CA ASP A 186 -0.42 8.54 2.79
C ASP A 186 -1.94 8.35 2.76
N ARG A 187 -2.67 9.29 3.39
CA ARG A 187 -4.09 9.19 3.69
C ARG A 187 -5.00 9.93 2.68
N GLY A 188 -4.48 10.38 1.55
CA GLY A 188 -5.22 11.35 0.77
C GLY A 188 -5.11 11.31 -0.74
N SER A 189 -4.45 10.34 -1.37
CA SER A 189 -4.23 10.35 -2.82
C SER A 189 -5.10 9.36 -3.60
N LEU A 190 -6.17 8.87 -3.04
CA LEU A 190 -7.05 7.88 -3.71
C LEU A 190 -8.22 8.54 -4.45
N THR A 191 -8.02 9.77 -4.97
CA THR A 191 -9.02 10.41 -5.83
C THR A 191 -8.37 10.76 -7.17
N GLN A 192 -8.59 9.91 -8.15
CA GLN A 192 -8.72 10.30 -9.55
C GLN A 192 -9.92 9.57 -10.13
#